data_1cd996c391e8d440a5166e056ed2e599
#
_entry.id   1cd996c391e8d440a5166e056ed2e599
#
_cell.length_a   1.000
_cell.length_b   1.000
_cell.length_c   1.000
_cell.angle_alpha   90.00
_cell.angle_beta   90.00
_cell.angle_gamma   90.00
#
_symmetry.space_group_name_H-M   'P 1'
#
loop_
_entity.id
_entity.type
_entity.pdbx_description
1 polymer ?
#
loop_
_entity_poly.entity_id
_entity_poly.type
_entity_poly.pdbx_seq_one_letter_code
_entity_poly.pdbx_strand_id
1 'polypeptide(L)'
;MEYTKRLLVLEGLLSTLPDCQGWMIAKCRFSLGNRKMKTSDQLPLQILKKDGRLAKIHICSFAGEEKDLLDVTLINPGQRMTLGSRENMETEKEDHLFKVTREETDRYLREVKDQNPIHQGEGAIVPGFLMANKILKQLSPQIPFQAEFRFLTPLQIERSGWLEFLSSDEENDLKIEAEKALKKVQKIHLKTPQNIILKAEITEYKE
;
A
#
# COMPACT_ATOMS: atom_id res chain seq x y z
N MET A 1 -11.52 12.29 -5.34
CA MET A 1 -10.28 11.87 -6.08
C MET A 1 -9.02 12.68 -5.73
N GLU A 2 -9.12 13.52 -4.72
CA GLU A 2 -8.00 14.38 -4.26
C GLU A 2 -6.88 13.56 -3.60
N TYR A 3 -7.23 12.55 -2.79
CA TYR A 3 -6.24 11.73 -2.08
C TYR A 3 -5.30 10.94 -3.01
N THR A 4 -5.73 10.54 -4.22
CA THR A 4 -4.85 9.81 -5.15
C THR A 4 -3.62 10.62 -5.54
N LYS A 5 -3.77 11.92 -5.81
CA LYS A 5 -2.64 12.81 -6.10
C LYS A 5 -1.71 12.94 -4.90
N ARG A 6 -2.27 13.03 -3.69
CA ARG A 6 -1.51 13.13 -2.44
C ARG A 6 -0.68 11.86 -2.19
N LEU A 7 -1.25 10.67 -2.45
CA LEU A 7 -0.53 9.40 -2.37
C LEU A 7 0.63 9.34 -3.37
N LEU A 8 0.40 9.71 -4.64
CA LEU A 8 1.45 9.71 -5.67
C LEU A 8 2.63 10.62 -5.34
N VAL A 9 2.40 11.74 -4.64
CA VAL A 9 3.49 12.61 -4.15
C VAL A 9 4.34 11.87 -3.13
N LEU A 10 3.73 11.21 -2.13
CA LEU A 10 4.45 10.44 -1.12
C LEU A 10 5.25 9.27 -1.73
N GLU A 11 4.64 8.56 -2.66
CA GLU A 11 5.26 7.43 -3.36
C GLU A 11 6.40 7.87 -4.28
N GLY A 12 6.24 9.00 -4.98
CA GLY A 12 7.28 9.59 -5.82
C GLY A 12 8.53 9.98 -5.02
N LEU A 13 8.38 10.42 -3.77
CA LEU A 13 9.51 10.68 -2.88
C LEU A 13 10.27 9.40 -2.53
N LEU A 14 9.58 8.26 -2.34
CA LEU A 14 10.23 6.98 -2.09
C LEU A 14 11.09 6.53 -3.29
N SER A 15 10.60 6.73 -4.51
CA SER A 15 11.30 6.35 -5.76
C SER A 15 12.63 7.07 -5.94
N THR A 16 12.86 8.18 -5.23
CA THR A 16 14.14 8.91 -5.27
C THR A 16 15.27 8.23 -4.49
N LEU A 17 15.00 7.13 -3.78
CA LEU A 17 16.00 6.41 -3.00
C LEU A 17 16.74 5.37 -3.86
N PRO A 18 17.96 5.66 -4.35
CA PRO A 18 18.67 4.77 -5.28
C PRO A 18 19.07 3.44 -4.64
N ASP A 19 19.31 3.45 -3.34
CA ASP A 19 19.82 2.30 -2.60
C ASP A 19 18.77 1.23 -2.28
N CYS A 20 17.53 1.40 -2.73
CA CYS A 20 16.41 0.48 -2.49
C CYS A 20 15.93 -0.20 -3.78
N GLN A 21 16.72 -0.16 -4.86
CA GLN A 21 16.42 -0.90 -6.08
C GLN A 21 16.43 -2.42 -5.82
N GLY A 22 15.43 -3.13 -6.33
CA GLY A 22 15.22 -4.56 -6.07
C GLY A 22 14.56 -4.86 -4.72
N TRP A 23 14.31 -3.86 -3.88
CA TRP A 23 13.62 -4.05 -2.62
C TRP A 23 12.10 -4.09 -2.80
N MET A 24 11.43 -4.83 -1.90
CA MET A 24 9.99 -5.02 -1.90
C MET A 24 9.36 -4.32 -0.69
N ILE A 25 8.15 -3.81 -0.87
CA ILE A 25 7.36 -3.29 0.24
C ILE A 25 6.78 -4.48 1.02
N ALA A 26 7.13 -4.60 2.31
CA ALA A 26 6.51 -5.56 3.22
C ALA A 26 5.31 -4.96 3.94
N LYS A 27 5.38 -3.66 4.24
CA LYS A 27 4.33 -2.93 4.94
C LYS A 27 4.36 -1.46 4.54
N CYS A 28 3.19 -0.85 4.39
CA CYS A 28 3.08 0.60 4.38
C CYS A 28 1.86 1.07 5.19
N ARG A 29 1.96 2.30 5.70
CA ARG A 29 0.87 3.00 6.38
C ARG A 29 0.78 4.41 5.84
N PHE A 30 -0.36 4.75 5.28
CA PHE A 30 -0.72 6.10 4.88
C PHE A 30 -1.56 6.75 5.98
N SER A 31 -1.32 8.04 6.25
CA SER A 31 -2.19 8.89 7.07
C SER A 31 -2.40 10.20 6.33
N LEU A 32 -3.60 10.47 5.86
CA LEU A 32 -3.94 11.65 5.07
C LEU A 32 -4.86 12.59 5.83
N GLY A 33 -4.62 13.89 5.69
CA GLY A 33 -5.47 14.93 6.27
C GLY A 33 -5.30 15.13 7.78
N ASN A 34 -4.15 14.86 8.34
CA ASN A 34 -3.92 15.04 9.77
C ASN A 34 -3.61 16.51 10.11
N ARG A 35 -4.60 17.23 10.68
CA ARG A 35 -4.47 18.63 11.07
C ARG A 35 -3.76 18.86 12.41
N LYS A 36 -3.56 17.81 13.24
CA LYS A 36 -3.06 17.93 14.61
C LYS A 36 -1.53 18.03 14.73
N MET A 37 -0.79 17.80 13.66
CA MET A 37 0.67 17.85 13.72
C MET A 37 1.18 19.24 13.31
N LYS A 38 1.79 19.95 14.27
CA LYS A 38 2.50 21.21 13.98
C LYS A 38 3.58 21.00 12.93
N THR A 39 3.74 21.99 12.05
CA THR A 39 4.86 22.13 11.10
C THR A 39 6.17 22.31 11.87
N SER A 40 6.69 21.27 12.52
CA SER A 40 8.05 21.27 13.01
C SER A 40 8.96 20.73 11.89
N ASP A 41 10.18 21.21 11.81
CA ASP A 41 11.27 21.02 10.84
C ASP A 41 11.57 19.58 10.39
N GLN A 42 10.56 18.82 9.99
CA GLN A 42 10.75 17.43 9.55
C GLN A 42 11.14 17.42 8.07
N LEU A 43 12.26 16.76 7.79
CA LEU A 43 12.66 16.45 6.43
C LEU A 43 11.54 15.67 5.73
N PRO A 44 11.26 15.97 4.46
CA PRO A 44 10.19 15.29 3.72
C PRO A 44 10.42 13.78 3.58
N LEU A 45 11.65 13.31 3.75
CA LEU A 45 12.02 11.90 3.72
C LEU A 45 13.08 11.62 4.79
N GLN A 46 12.84 10.61 5.65
CA GLN A 46 13.75 10.17 6.70
C GLN A 46 13.92 8.64 6.65
N ILE A 47 15.15 8.18 6.63
CA ILE A 47 15.47 6.76 6.81
C ILE A 47 15.64 6.51 8.30
N LEU A 48 14.65 5.85 8.92
CA LEU A 48 14.65 5.58 10.36
C LEU A 48 15.55 4.40 10.72
N LYS A 49 15.65 3.41 9.82
CA LYS A 49 16.51 2.23 9.96
C LYS A 49 16.83 1.69 8.57
N LYS A 50 18.08 1.29 8.35
CA LYS A 50 18.49 0.55 7.14
C LYS A 50 19.60 -0.42 7.50
N ASP A 51 19.44 -1.68 7.10
CA ASP A 51 20.46 -2.71 7.12
C ASP A 51 20.40 -3.52 5.81
N GLY A 52 21.19 -4.58 5.67
CA GLY A 52 21.23 -5.36 4.41
C GLY A 52 19.93 -6.09 4.06
N ARG A 53 18.96 -6.15 4.96
CA ARG A 53 17.70 -6.92 4.77
C ARG A 53 16.43 -6.09 4.95
N LEU A 54 16.49 -4.99 5.68
CA LEU A 54 15.31 -4.21 6.06
C LEU A 54 15.62 -2.72 6.02
N ALA A 55 14.68 -1.93 5.49
CA ALA A 55 14.66 -0.48 5.65
C ALA A 55 13.30 -0.02 6.19
N LYS A 56 13.32 0.93 7.12
CA LYS A 56 12.14 1.67 7.59
C LYS A 56 12.30 3.12 7.20
N ILE A 57 11.32 3.65 6.50
CA ILE A 57 11.36 4.98 5.89
C ILE A 57 10.10 5.72 6.31
N HIS A 58 10.27 6.96 6.71
CA HIS A 58 9.19 7.91 6.99
C HIS A 58 9.21 9.01 5.95
N ILE A 59 8.06 9.28 5.36
CA ILE A 59 7.89 10.32 4.35
C ILE A 59 6.74 11.22 4.78
N CYS A 60 6.91 12.53 4.62
CA CYS A 60 5.84 13.49 4.86
C CYS A 60 5.72 14.48 3.69
N SER A 61 4.49 14.90 3.46
CA SER A 61 4.17 16.01 2.55
C SER A 61 3.08 16.88 3.18
N PHE A 62 2.86 18.05 2.61
CA PHE A 62 1.86 18.99 3.09
C PHE A 62 0.89 19.35 1.96
N ALA A 63 -0.40 19.35 2.27
CA ALA A 63 -1.47 19.83 1.40
C ALA A 63 -2.19 20.98 2.14
N GLY A 64 -1.70 22.22 1.95
CA GLY A 64 -2.11 23.36 2.75
C GLY A 64 -1.66 23.20 4.21
N GLU A 65 -2.63 23.24 5.16
CA GLU A 65 -2.38 23.04 6.58
C GLU A 65 -2.40 21.56 7.01
N GLU A 66 -2.76 20.67 6.10
CA GLU A 66 -2.85 19.25 6.37
C GLU A 66 -1.54 18.55 6.11
N LYS A 67 -1.17 17.62 7.00
CA LYS A 67 0.02 16.80 6.86
C LYS A 67 -0.37 15.40 6.40
N ASP A 68 0.33 14.91 5.38
CA ASP A 68 0.25 13.57 4.88
C ASP A 68 1.50 12.79 5.24
N LEU A 69 1.31 11.56 5.67
CA LEU A 69 2.39 10.68 6.11
C LEU A 69 2.36 9.36 5.38
N LEU A 70 3.55 8.82 5.12
CA LEU A 70 3.76 7.48 4.63
C LEU A 70 4.91 6.83 5.41
N ASP A 71 4.59 5.82 6.20
CA ASP A 71 5.56 4.92 6.81
C ASP A 71 5.70 3.67 5.96
N VAL A 72 6.93 3.35 5.53
CA VAL A 72 7.21 2.18 4.70
C VAL A 72 8.23 1.28 5.37
N THR A 73 7.97 -0.01 5.32
CA THR A 73 8.96 -1.05 5.61
C THR A 73 9.28 -1.77 4.31
N LEU A 74 10.52 -1.66 3.87
CA LEU A 74 11.06 -2.38 2.73
C LEU A 74 11.85 -3.60 3.20
N ILE A 75 11.82 -4.66 2.41
CA ILE A 75 12.66 -5.85 2.59
C ILE A 75 13.48 -6.10 1.33
N ASN A 76 14.72 -6.48 1.53
CA ASN A 76 15.57 -6.99 0.47
C ASN A 76 15.36 -8.50 0.35
N PRO A 77 14.72 -9.01 -0.72
CA PRO A 77 14.43 -10.43 -0.86
C PRO A 77 15.68 -11.30 -1.04
N GLY A 78 16.85 -10.68 -1.30
CA GLY A 78 18.08 -11.39 -1.66
C GLY A 78 17.93 -12.14 -3.00
N GLN A 79 18.80 -13.13 -3.23
CA GLN A 79 18.79 -13.89 -4.49
C GLN A 79 17.71 -15.00 -4.56
N ARG A 80 16.92 -15.21 -3.48
CA ARG A 80 15.95 -16.31 -3.38
C ARG A 80 14.50 -15.84 -3.52
N MET A 81 14.14 -15.22 -4.63
CA MET A 81 12.73 -15.16 -5.02
C MET A 81 12.39 -16.33 -5.95
N THR A 82 11.94 -17.43 -5.38
CA THR A 82 11.17 -18.43 -6.15
C THR A 82 9.75 -17.92 -6.29
N LEU A 83 9.45 -17.31 -7.42
CA LEU A 83 8.07 -17.04 -7.85
C LEU A 83 7.40 -18.38 -8.08
N GLY A 84 6.33 -18.66 -7.33
CA GLY A 84 5.58 -19.91 -7.47
C GLY A 84 5.09 -20.15 -8.90
N SER A 85 5.01 -21.44 -9.27
CA SER A 85 4.70 -21.94 -10.61
C SER A 85 3.37 -21.42 -11.19
N ARG A 86 3.34 -21.39 -12.52
CA ARG A 86 2.22 -21.01 -13.37
C ARG A 86 1.07 -22.02 -13.27
N GLU A 87 0.09 -21.82 -12.40
CA GLU A 87 -1.19 -22.49 -12.54
C GLU A 87 -2.28 -21.44 -12.75
N ASN A 88 -2.87 -21.45 -13.94
CA ASN A 88 -4.07 -20.69 -14.26
C ASN A 88 -5.26 -21.46 -13.68
N MET A 89 -5.76 -21.04 -12.52
CA MET A 89 -7.09 -21.42 -12.07
C MET A 89 -8.02 -20.24 -12.32
N GLU A 90 -9.00 -20.45 -13.17
CA GLU A 90 -10.13 -19.53 -13.34
C GLU A 90 -10.90 -19.45 -12.03
N THR A 91 -11.11 -18.25 -11.52
CA THR A 91 -11.88 -18.00 -10.31
C THR A 91 -13.29 -17.59 -10.72
N GLU A 92 -14.28 -18.40 -10.35
CA GLU A 92 -15.72 -18.17 -10.62
C GLU A 92 -16.36 -17.03 -9.80
N LYS A 93 -15.60 -16.29 -8.99
CA LYS A 93 -16.12 -15.15 -8.22
C LYS A 93 -15.96 -13.84 -8.98
N GLU A 94 -16.97 -13.45 -9.75
CA GLU A 94 -16.98 -12.17 -10.48
C GLU A 94 -17.11 -10.94 -9.58
N ASP A 95 -17.71 -11.06 -8.39
CA ASP A 95 -18.04 -9.94 -7.50
C ASP A 95 -16.86 -9.49 -6.65
N HIS A 96 -15.92 -8.78 -7.11
CA HIS A 96 -14.73 -8.21 -6.46
C HIS A 96 -13.42 -8.65 -7.10
N LEU A 97 -13.46 -8.96 -8.38
CA LEU A 97 -12.26 -9.30 -9.14
C LEU A 97 -11.22 -8.19 -9.04
N PHE A 98 -10.00 -8.55 -8.67
CA PHE A 98 -8.85 -7.67 -8.63
C PHE A 98 -7.82 -8.13 -9.65
N LYS A 99 -7.50 -7.28 -10.61
CA LYS A 99 -6.47 -7.53 -11.61
C LYS A 99 -5.70 -6.24 -11.87
N VAL A 100 -4.39 -6.34 -12.06
CA VAL A 100 -3.53 -5.24 -12.50
C VAL A 100 -2.88 -5.63 -13.81
N THR A 101 -3.10 -4.83 -14.85
CA THR A 101 -2.57 -5.09 -16.18
C THR A 101 -1.14 -4.55 -16.34
N ARG A 102 -0.44 -5.01 -17.37
CA ARG A 102 0.86 -4.46 -17.77
C ARG A 102 0.76 -2.96 -18.08
N GLU A 103 -0.26 -2.56 -18.82
CA GLU A 103 -0.46 -1.16 -19.18
C GLU A 103 -0.68 -0.25 -17.94
N GLU A 104 -1.49 -0.70 -16.97
CA GLU A 104 -1.69 0.02 -15.70
C GLU A 104 -0.37 0.14 -14.94
N THR A 105 0.43 -0.93 -14.90
CA THR A 105 1.73 -0.95 -14.23
C THR A 105 2.69 0.03 -14.90
N ASP A 106 2.86 -0.05 -16.21
CA ASP A 106 3.80 0.81 -16.94
C ASP A 106 3.43 2.30 -16.84
N ARG A 107 2.12 2.62 -16.85
CA ARG A 107 1.64 3.98 -16.63
C ARG A 107 1.99 4.48 -15.22
N TYR A 108 1.72 3.67 -14.20
CA TYR A 108 2.02 3.99 -12.82
C TYR A 108 3.52 4.20 -12.59
N LEU A 109 4.39 3.28 -13.08
CA LEU A 109 5.83 3.39 -12.93
C LEU A 109 6.39 4.69 -13.55
N ARG A 110 5.85 5.12 -14.72
CA ARG A 110 6.21 6.40 -15.32
C ARG A 110 5.78 7.59 -14.46
N GLU A 111 4.59 7.53 -13.88
CA GLU A 111 4.03 8.62 -13.07
C GLU A 111 4.83 8.85 -11.78
N VAL A 112 5.19 7.78 -11.06
CA VAL A 112 5.99 7.85 -9.82
C VAL A 112 7.50 7.80 -10.07
N LYS A 113 7.94 7.67 -11.34
CA LYS A 113 9.35 7.53 -11.75
C LYS A 113 10.06 6.34 -11.09
N ASP A 114 9.34 5.26 -10.82
CA ASP A 114 9.89 4.05 -10.24
C ASP A 114 10.63 3.23 -11.31
N GLN A 115 11.93 2.99 -11.08
CA GLN A 115 12.82 2.22 -11.95
C GLN A 115 13.17 0.85 -11.37
N ASN A 116 12.43 0.39 -10.36
CA ASN A 116 12.72 -0.87 -9.69
C ASN A 116 12.59 -2.06 -10.67
N PRO A 117 13.67 -2.82 -10.92
CA PRO A 117 13.69 -3.89 -11.93
C PRO A 117 12.72 -5.03 -11.64
N ILE A 118 12.26 -5.21 -10.39
CA ILE A 118 11.29 -6.27 -10.04
C ILE A 118 9.93 -6.09 -10.72
N HIS A 119 9.63 -4.89 -11.24
CA HIS A 119 8.40 -4.57 -11.94
C HIS A 119 8.51 -4.70 -13.47
N GLN A 120 9.68 -5.13 -13.98
CA GLN A 120 10.00 -5.18 -15.40
C GLN A 120 10.24 -6.61 -15.88
N GLY A 121 10.05 -6.85 -17.18
CA GLY A 121 10.36 -8.12 -17.84
C GLY A 121 9.36 -9.25 -17.56
N GLU A 122 9.78 -10.47 -17.86
CA GLU A 122 9.00 -11.69 -17.59
C GLU A 122 8.99 -12.01 -16.09
N GLY A 123 7.82 -12.40 -15.56
CA GLY A 123 7.65 -12.68 -14.12
C GLY A 123 7.59 -11.42 -13.24
N ALA A 124 7.52 -10.23 -13.83
CA ALA A 124 7.39 -8.98 -13.08
C ALA A 124 6.19 -9.00 -12.13
N ILE A 125 6.40 -8.40 -10.97
CA ILE A 125 5.37 -8.30 -9.92
C ILE A 125 4.72 -6.92 -9.92
N VAL A 126 3.47 -6.88 -9.48
CA VAL A 126 2.70 -5.63 -9.31
C VAL A 126 3.36 -4.76 -8.23
N PRO A 127 3.58 -3.45 -8.45
CA PRO A 127 4.01 -2.54 -7.41
C PRO A 127 3.04 -2.53 -6.22
N GLY A 128 3.57 -2.63 -5.00
CA GLY A 128 2.75 -2.68 -3.78
C GLY A 128 1.84 -1.45 -3.64
N PHE A 129 2.35 -0.27 -3.92
CA PHE A 129 1.55 0.96 -3.88
C PHE A 129 0.48 1.02 -4.97
N LEU A 130 0.72 0.48 -6.17
CA LEU A 130 -0.32 0.40 -7.20
C LEU A 130 -1.48 -0.48 -6.72
N MET A 131 -1.19 -1.61 -6.02
CA MET A 131 -2.23 -2.43 -5.39
C MET A 131 -2.99 -1.65 -4.33
N ALA A 132 -2.28 -0.96 -3.43
CA ALA A 132 -2.87 -0.15 -2.38
C ALA A 132 -3.77 0.96 -2.95
N ASN A 133 -3.27 1.70 -3.96
CA ASN A 133 -4.02 2.76 -4.64
C ASN A 133 -5.29 2.24 -5.33
N LYS A 134 -5.22 1.06 -5.96
CA LYS A 134 -6.38 0.44 -6.62
C LYS A 134 -7.45 0.03 -5.60
N ILE A 135 -7.05 -0.52 -4.45
CA ILE A 135 -7.96 -0.83 -3.35
C ILE A 135 -8.57 0.44 -2.77
N LEU A 136 -7.77 1.45 -2.43
CA LEU A 136 -8.27 2.72 -1.90
C LEU A 136 -9.21 3.42 -2.89
N LYS A 137 -8.92 3.36 -4.20
CA LYS A 137 -9.79 3.91 -5.23
C LYS A 137 -11.15 3.21 -5.27
N GLN A 138 -11.20 1.91 -5.09
CA GLN A 138 -12.45 1.14 -5.04
C GLN A 138 -13.26 1.45 -3.77
N LEU A 139 -12.59 1.63 -2.63
CA LEU A 139 -13.24 1.93 -1.34
C LEU A 139 -13.64 3.39 -1.18
N SER A 140 -12.92 4.29 -1.86
CA SER A 140 -13.13 5.74 -1.82
C SER A 140 -13.23 6.31 -0.41
N PRO A 141 -12.23 6.09 0.48
CA PRO A 141 -12.29 6.57 1.86
C PRO A 141 -12.34 8.09 1.92
N GLN A 142 -13.00 8.63 2.95
CA GLN A 142 -13.07 10.06 3.20
C GLN A 142 -11.87 10.54 4.01
N ILE A 143 -11.27 11.67 3.65
CA ILE A 143 -10.21 12.32 4.43
C ILE A 143 -10.86 13.00 5.65
N PRO A 144 -10.29 12.90 6.87
CA PRO A 144 -9.04 12.23 7.19
C PRO A 144 -9.17 10.70 7.31
N PHE A 145 -8.20 9.97 6.79
CA PHE A 145 -8.14 8.52 6.96
C PHE A 145 -6.71 8.03 7.18
N GLN A 146 -6.60 6.83 7.75
CA GLN A 146 -5.38 6.03 7.82
C GLN A 146 -5.62 4.70 7.12
N ALA A 147 -4.63 4.23 6.35
CA ALA A 147 -4.67 2.94 5.70
C ALA A 147 -3.35 2.19 5.94
N GLU A 148 -3.43 0.99 6.48
CA GLU A 148 -2.28 0.10 6.67
C GLU A 148 -2.40 -1.09 5.71
N PHE A 149 -1.31 -1.39 4.99
CA PHE A 149 -1.21 -2.54 4.09
C PHE A 149 -0.02 -3.40 4.51
N ARG A 150 -0.24 -4.71 4.60
CA ARG A 150 0.80 -5.73 4.80
C ARG A 150 0.82 -6.65 3.59
N PHE A 151 1.95 -6.65 2.88
CA PHE A 151 2.16 -7.45 1.68
C PHE A 151 2.80 -8.77 2.10
N LEU A 152 2.14 -9.87 1.79
CA LEU A 152 2.52 -11.22 2.26
C LEU A 152 3.14 -12.07 1.14
N THR A 153 2.59 -11.93 -0.07
CA THR A 153 3.02 -12.68 -1.24
C THR A 153 3.02 -11.75 -2.45
N PRO A 154 4.03 -11.80 -3.33
CA PRO A 154 4.02 -11.03 -4.57
C PRO A 154 2.87 -11.45 -5.49
N LEU A 155 2.19 -10.48 -6.09
CA LEU A 155 1.23 -10.70 -7.17
C LEU A 155 1.92 -10.44 -8.51
N GLN A 156 1.92 -11.41 -9.40
CA GLN A 156 2.41 -11.20 -10.77
C GLN A 156 1.45 -10.32 -11.57
N ILE A 157 2.01 -9.50 -12.48
CA ILE A 157 1.21 -8.69 -13.40
C ILE A 157 0.36 -9.62 -14.28
N GLU A 158 -0.86 -9.20 -14.65
CA GLU A 158 -1.90 -9.95 -15.35
C GLU A 158 -2.53 -11.11 -14.56
N ARG A 159 -2.06 -11.41 -13.35
CA ARG A 159 -2.74 -12.38 -12.48
C ARG A 159 -3.94 -11.75 -11.80
N SER A 160 -4.98 -12.55 -11.69
CA SER A 160 -6.21 -12.16 -11.00
C SER A 160 -6.23 -12.65 -9.55
N GLY A 161 -6.90 -11.88 -8.71
CA GLY A 161 -7.28 -12.23 -7.35
C GLY A 161 -8.65 -11.65 -7.05
N TRP A 162 -9.11 -11.72 -5.81
CA TRP A 162 -10.35 -11.09 -5.36
C TRP A 162 -10.18 -10.41 -4.02
N LEU A 163 -10.99 -9.40 -3.78
CA LEU A 163 -11.06 -8.73 -2.48
C LEU A 163 -12.10 -9.44 -1.60
N GLU A 164 -11.69 -9.80 -0.40
CA GLU A 164 -12.55 -10.33 0.66
C GLU A 164 -12.67 -9.26 1.74
N PHE A 165 -13.89 -8.82 1.99
CA PHE A 165 -14.22 -7.88 3.06
C PHE A 165 -14.51 -8.68 4.33
N LEU A 166 -13.81 -8.34 5.41
CA LEU A 166 -14.01 -9.00 6.70
C LEU A 166 -15.00 -8.18 7.52
N SER A 167 -15.99 -8.87 8.11
CA SER A 167 -16.93 -8.23 9.06
C SER A 167 -16.17 -7.78 10.30
N SER A 168 -16.54 -6.60 10.84
CA SER A 168 -15.90 -6.00 12.01
C SER A 168 -16.34 -6.61 13.37
N ASP A 169 -17.13 -7.70 13.36
CA ASP A 169 -17.92 -8.12 14.53
C ASP A 169 -17.14 -8.93 15.59
N GLU A 170 -15.85 -9.22 15.40
CA GLU A 170 -15.15 -10.15 16.31
C GLU A 170 -14.07 -9.53 17.24
N GLU A 171 -13.85 -8.22 17.28
CA GLU A 171 -12.78 -7.64 18.12
C GLU A 171 -13.18 -6.34 18.89
N ASN A 172 -14.30 -6.29 19.57
CA ASN A 172 -14.82 -5.04 20.15
C ASN A 172 -14.85 -4.95 21.67
N ASP A 173 -13.89 -5.47 22.43
CA ASP A 173 -14.00 -5.31 23.88
C ASP A 173 -12.93 -4.44 24.60
N LEU A 174 -11.99 -3.77 23.91
CA LEU A 174 -10.89 -3.07 24.60
C LEU A 174 -10.54 -1.65 24.13
N LYS A 175 -11.39 -0.91 23.37
CA LYS A 175 -11.03 0.42 22.84
C LYS A 175 -12.06 1.54 23.05
N ILE A 176 -12.65 1.62 24.21
CA ILE A 176 -13.79 2.56 24.47
C ILE A 176 -13.40 4.06 24.38
N GLU A 177 -12.18 4.47 24.68
CA GLU A 177 -11.81 5.91 24.66
C GLU A 177 -11.32 6.43 23.29
N ALA A 178 -10.75 5.56 22.44
CA ALA A 178 -10.34 5.95 21.10
C ALA A 178 -11.52 6.01 20.09
N GLU A 179 -12.65 5.37 20.41
CA GLU A 179 -13.80 5.22 19.51
C GLU A 179 -14.54 6.52 19.19
N LYS A 180 -14.44 7.56 20.03
CA LYS A 180 -15.16 8.84 19.80
C LYS A 180 -14.72 9.57 18.54
N ALA A 181 -13.51 9.27 18.02
CA ALA A 181 -12.97 9.88 16.80
C ALA A 181 -13.10 8.97 15.56
N LEU A 182 -13.45 7.70 15.72
CA LEU A 182 -13.57 6.76 14.61
C LEU A 182 -14.93 6.91 13.94
N LYS A 183 -14.92 6.89 12.59
CA LYS A 183 -16.12 6.87 11.76
C LYS A 183 -16.39 5.49 11.20
N LYS A 184 -15.36 4.84 10.68
CA LYS A 184 -15.46 3.55 9.99
C LYS A 184 -14.11 2.84 9.98
N VAL A 185 -14.13 1.53 10.19
CA VAL A 185 -12.97 0.64 9.99
C VAL A 185 -13.36 -0.43 8.98
N GLN A 186 -12.49 -0.66 7.98
CA GLN A 186 -12.66 -1.71 6.99
C GLN A 186 -11.41 -2.58 6.96
N LYS A 187 -11.60 -3.89 7.13
CA LYS A 187 -10.53 -4.89 6.98
C LYS A 187 -10.75 -5.68 5.70
N ILE A 188 -9.68 -5.86 4.92
CA ILE A 188 -9.73 -6.45 3.58
C ILE A 188 -8.55 -7.38 3.39
N HIS A 189 -8.80 -8.53 2.75
CA HIS A 189 -7.76 -9.38 2.21
C HIS A 189 -7.85 -9.40 0.68
N LEU A 190 -6.71 -9.21 0.00
CA LEU A 190 -6.57 -9.59 -1.40
C LEU A 190 -6.05 -11.02 -1.45
N LYS A 191 -6.77 -11.91 -2.11
CA LYS A 191 -6.50 -13.33 -2.20
C LYS A 191 -6.34 -13.81 -3.64
N THR A 192 -5.59 -14.87 -3.81
CA THR A 192 -5.63 -15.78 -4.96
C THR A 192 -6.06 -17.16 -4.48
N PRO A 193 -6.32 -18.16 -5.35
CA PRO A 193 -6.68 -19.51 -4.92
C PRO A 193 -5.69 -20.13 -3.94
N GLN A 194 -4.40 -19.79 -4.04
CA GLN A 194 -3.34 -20.40 -3.26
C GLN A 194 -2.88 -19.55 -2.06
N ASN A 195 -3.05 -18.21 -2.13
CA ASN A 195 -2.37 -17.33 -1.18
C ASN A 195 -3.20 -16.09 -0.81
N ILE A 196 -2.94 -15.58 0.40
CA ILE A 196 -3.24 -14.19 0.74
C ILE A 196 -2.10 -13.33 0.21
N ILE A 197 -2.41 -12.41 -0.69
CA ILE A 197 -1.46 -11.48 -1.30
C ILE A 197 -1.16 -10.31 -0.36
N LEU A 198 -2.23 -9.67 0.16
CA LEU A 198 -2.11 -8.60 1.14
C LEU A 198 -3.28 -8.60 2.11
N LYS A 199 -3.04 -7.97 3.27
CA LYS A 199 -4.05 -7.58 4.25
C LYS A 199 -4.08 -6.07 4.34
N ALA A 200 -5.28 -5.48 4.37
CA ALA A 200 -5.45 -4.04 4.53
C ALA A 200 -6.40 -3.72 5.68
N GLU A 201 -6.13 -2.62 6.38
CA GLU A 201 -7.02 -2.02 7.35
C GLU A 201 -7.11 -0.52 7.05
N ILE A 202 -8.33 -0.03 6.80
CA ILE A 202 -8.59 1.37 6.50
C ILE A 202 -9.48 1.94 7.60
N THR A 203 -9.04 3.02 8.21
CA THR A 203 -9.72 3.72 9.29
C THR A 203 -10.05 5.14 8.85
N GLU A 204 -11.32 5.47 8.78
CA GLU A 204 -11.80 6.84 8.57
C GLU A 204 -12.09 7.50 9.92
N TYR A 205 -11.76 8.79 10.04
CA TYR A 205 -11.97 9.58 11.26
C TYR A 205 -13.09 10.60 11.05
N LYS A 206 -13.72 11.01 12.16
CA LYS A 206 -14.64 12.15 12.16
C LYS A 206 -13.81 13.43 12.10
N GLU A 207 -14.31 14.42 11.35
CA GLU A 207 -13.78 15.78 11.34
C GLU A 207 -13.92 16.48 12.70
#